data_18bd8aed7c45dea09012eaeebff6918a
#
_entry.id   18bd8aed7c45dea09012eaeebff6918a
#
_cell.length_a   1.000
_cell.length_b   1.000
_cell.length_c   1.000
_cell.angle_alpha   90.00
_cell.angle_beta   90.00
_cell.angle_gamma   90.00
#
_symmetry.space_group_name_H-M   'P 1'
#
loop_
_entity.id
_entity.type
_entity.pdbx_description
1 polymer ?
#
loop_
_entity_poly.entity_id
_entity_poly.type
_entity_poly.pdbx_seq_one_letter_code
_entity_poly.pdbx_strand_id
1 'polypeptide(L)'
;LLDRLTEIMQLDREQRAVIVGAGNLGSALVGYSGFASSAFRIVGIFDSNFSKIGRMLWDLEIQDAERLPELNRELQASIGIIAVPAAAAQHVADLLIAAGICAILNFAPIHLTVPDHVTARNVDFLRELEILSYHLDRPRCLGDGAASAQ
;
A
#
# COMPACT_ATOMS: atom_id res chain seq x y z
N LEU A 1 18.94 -3.51 25.39
CA LEU A 1 17.84 -4.18 26.12
C LEU A 1 16.56 -3.35 26.08
N LEU A 2 16.66 -2.07 26.46
CA LEU A 2 15.50 -1.20 26.40
C LEU A 2 15.00 -1.02 24.97
N ASP A 3 15.91 -0.86 24.02
CA ASP A 3 15.55 -0.72 22.61
C ASP A 3 14.84 -1.96 22.10
N ARG A 4 15.32 -3.13 22.49
CA ARG A 4 14.73 -4.39 22.09
C ARG A 4 13.35 -4.58 22.72
N LEU A 5 13.19 -4.19 23.97
CA LEU A 5 11.88 -4.22 24.62
C LEU A 5 10.90 -3.27 23.94
N THR A 6 11.37 -2.09 23.56
CA THR A 6 10.54 -1.13 22.82
C THR A 6 10.13 -1.69 21.48
N GLU A 7 11.05 -2.33 20.76
CA GLU A 7 10.72 -2.99 19.48
C GLU A 7 9.68 -4.08 19.66
N ILE A 8 9.83 -4.91 20.68
CA ILE A 8 8.87 -5.98 20.96
C ILE A 8 7.50 -5.39 21.28
N MET A 9 7.46 -4.35 22.10
CA MET A 9 6.22 -3.68 22.44
C MET A 9 5.57 -3.02 21.23
N GLN A 10 6.36 -2.44 20.34
CA GLN A 10 5.84 -1.86 19.10
C GLN A 10 5.29 -2.92 18.17
N LEU A 11 5.94 -4.07 18.09
CA LEU A 11 5.47 -5.18 17.25
C LEU A 11 4.19 -5.81 17.81
N ASP A 12 4.02 -5.79 19.13
CA ASP A 12 2.80 -6.25 19.76
C ASP A 12 1.65 -5.27 19.57
N ARG A 13 1.97 -4.01 19.28
CA ARG A 13 0.95 -3.01 19.00
C ARG A 13 0.36 -3.23 17.64
N GLU A 14 -0.95 -3.27 17.58
CA GLU A 14 -1.67 -3.30 16.32
C GLU A 14 -1.40 -2.02 15.52
N GLN A 15 -0.83 -2.18 14.33
CA GLN A 15 -0.62 -1.07 13.41
C GLN A 15 -1.81 -1.02 12.46
N ARG A 16 -2.58 0.04 12.54
CA ARG A 16 -3.81 0.16 11.78
C ARG A 16 -3.53 0.89 10.47
N ALA A 17 -3.98 0.31 9.38
CA ALA A 17 -3.75 0.83 8.03
C ALA A 17 -5.06 0.97 7.28
N VAL A 18 -5.13 1.96 6.40
CA VAL A 18 -6.22 2.13 5.44
C VAL A 18 -5.68 1.99 4.03
N ILE A 19 -6.52 1.49 3.14
CA ILE A 19 -6.18 1.35 1.72
C ILE A 19 -7.10 2.30 0.94
N VAL A 20 -6.52 3.08 0.04
CA VAL A 20 -7.28 3.90 -0.88
C VAL A 20 -7.09 3.36 -2.29
N GLY A 21 -8.20 2.92 -2.87
CA GLY A 21 -8.25 2.27 -4.17
C GLY A 21 -8.78 0.85 -4.04
N ALA A 22 -10.05 0.65 -4.37
CA ALA A 22 -10.71 -0.65 -4.28
C ALA A 22 -10.70 -1.39 -5.62
N GLY A 23 -9.63 -1.23 -6.39
CA GLY A 23 -9.41 -1.98 -7.62
C GLY A 23 -8.80 -3.34 -7.33
N ASN A 24 -8.16 -3.93 -8.34
CA ASN A 24 -7.60 -5.28 -8.21
C ASN A 24 -6.56 -5.37 -7.10
N LEU A 25 -5.64 -4.42 -7.05
CA LEU A 25 -4.57 -4.44 -6.04
C LEU A 25 -5.11 -4.17 -4.65
N GLY A 26 -5.93 -3.12 -4.49
CA GLY A 26 -6.50 -2.80 -3.19
C GLY A 26 -7.34 -3.92 -2.63
N SER A 27 -8.16 -4.54 -3.49
CA SER A 27 -8.99 -5.68 -3.09
C SER A 27 -8.15 -6.88 -2.66
N ALA A 28 -7.08 -7.15 -3.39
CA ALA A 28 -6.16 -8.24 -3.06
C ALA A 28 -5.47 -8.00 -1.72
N LEU A 29 -5.08 -6.75 -1.45
CA LEU A 29 -4.42 -6.40 -0.19
C LEU A 29 -5.35 -6.57 1.00
N VAL A 30 -6.62 -6.20 0.87
CA VAL A 30 -7.60 -6.38 1.95
C VAL A 30 -7.74 -7.86 2.30
N GLY A 31 -7.76 -8.72 1.29
CA GLY A 31 -7.91 -10.16 1.49
C GLY A 31 -6.60 -10.90 1.77
N TYR A 32 -5.49 -10.21 1.86
CA TYR A 32 -4.19 -10.86 2.03
C TYR A 32 -4.07 -11.50 3.42
N SER A 33 -3.95 -12.81 3.44
CA SER A 33 -3.91 -13.58 4.68
C SER A 33 -2.67 -13.32 5.54
N GLY A 34 -1.60 -12.79 4.94
CA GLY A 34 -0.38 -12.46 5.67
C GLY A 34 -0.58 -11.41 6.75
N PHE A 35 -1.60 -10.56 6.62
CA PHE A 35 -1.89 -9.56 7.65
C PHE A 35 -2.38 -10.20 8.94
N ALA A 36 -3.06 -11.33 8.87
CA ALA A 36 -3.59 -12.00 10.07
C ALA A 36 -2.50 -12.44 11.03
N SER A 37 -1.30 -12.75 10.51
CA SER A 37 -0.17 -13.20 11.33
C SER A 37 0.84 -12.08 11.59
N SER A 38 0.51 -10.84 11.22
CA SER A 38 1.40 -9.68 11.39
C SER A 38 0.82 -8.69 12.40
N ALA A 39 1.61 -7.67 12.72
CA ALA A 39 1.15 -6.58 13.56
C ALA A 39 0.26 -5.58 12.81
N PHE A 40 0.07 -5.76 11.51
CA PHE A 40 -0.69 -4.83 10.67
C PHE A 40 -2.12 -5.30 10.49
N ARG A 41 -3.05 -4.36 10.55
CA ARG A 41 -4.45 -4.63 10.35
C ARG A 41 -5.04 -3.58 9.42
N ILE A 42 -5.76 -4.04 8.39
CA ILE A 42 -6.48 -3.14 7.49
C ILE A 42 -7.83 -2.80 8.13
N VAL A 43 -8.02 -1.55 8.46
CA VAL A 43 -9.22 -1.08 9.16
C VAL A 43 -10.18 -0.30 8.28
N GLY A 44 -9.79 0.03 7.07
CA GLY A 44 -10.65 0.76 6.15
C GLY A 44 -10.21 0.62 4.71
N ILE A 45 -11.18 0.65 3.82
CA ILE A 45 -10.97 0.65 2.37
C ILE A 45 -11.77 1.81 1.78
N PHE A 46 -11.12 2.59 0.92
CA PHE A 46 -11.68 3.82 0.38
C PHE A 46 -11.56 3.84 -1.14
N ASP A 47 -12.49 4.50 -1.80
CA ASP A 47 -12.45 4.73 -3.25
C ASP A 47 -13.21 6.01 -3.56
N SER A 48 -12.96 6.59 -4.73
CA SER A 48 -13.71 7.74 -5.22
C SER A 48 -14.81 7.36 -6.19
N ASN A 49 -14.87 6.12 -6.62
CA ASN A 49 -15.84 5.63 -7.60
C ASN A 49 -17.16 5.32 -6.92
N PHE A 50 -18.20 6.09 -7.26
CA PHE A 50 -19.53 5.92 -6.66
C PHE A 50 -20.12 4.54 -6.88
N SER A 51 -19.76 3.84 -7.93
CA SER A 51 -20.25 2.49 -8.17
C SER A 51 -19.69 1.47 -7.17
N LYS A 52 -18.58 1.80 -6.52
CA LYS A 52 -17.93 0.94 -5.54
C LYS A 52 -18.25 1.33 -4.11
N ILE A 53 -18.44 2.62 -3.84
CA ILE A 53 -18.72 3.12 -2.49
C ILE A 53 -20.01 2.48 -1.97
N GLY A 54 -19.95 1.99 -0.73
CA GLY A 54 -21.06 1.31 -0.09
C GLY A 54 -21.07 -0.20 -0.29
N ARG A 55 -20.26 -0.73 -1.19
CA ARG A 55 -20.14 -2.19 -1.36
C ARG A 55 -19.25 -2.77 -0.28
N MET A 56 -19.52 -4.02 0.05
CA MET A 56 -18.68 -4.75 1.00
C MET A 56 -17.53 -5.42 0.26
N LEU A 57 -16.36 -5.30 0.85
CA LEU A 57 -15.15 -6.00 0.40
C LEU A 57 -14.63 -6.77 1.60
N TRP A 58 -14.82 -8.08 1.58
CA TRP A 58 -14.64 -8.92 2.78
C TRP A 58 -15.55 -8.38 3.89
N ASP A 59 -15.00 -8.01 5.03
CA ASP A 59 -15.75 -7.47 6.17
C ASP A 59 -15.73 -5.94 6.25
N LEU A 60 -15.20 -5.27 5.23
CA LEU A 60 -15.09 -3.82 5.20
C LEU A 60 -16.03 -3.22 4.14
N GLU A 61 -16.70 -2.14 4.51
CA GLU A 61 -17.48 -1.37 3.56
C GLU A 61 -16.59 -0.34 2.87
N ILE A 62 -16.66 -0.25 1.54
CA ILE A 62 -15.90 0.75 0.79
C ILE A 62 -16.49 2.12 1.06
N GLN A 63 -15.67 3.02 1.58
CA GLN A 63 -16.06 4.39 1.93
C GLN A 63 -15.54 5.38 0.90
N ASP A 64 -16.16 6.56 0.88
CA ASP A 64 -15.72 7.66 0.04
C ASP A 64 -14.36 8.17 0.52
N ALA A 65 -13.39 8.23 -0.37
CA ALA A 65 -12.04 8.70 -0.05
C ALA A 65 -12.05 10.13 0.51
N GLU A 66 -12.96 10.98 0.06
CA GLU A 66 -13.06 12.36 0.55
C GLU A 66 -13.44 12.44 2.02
N ARG A 67 -14.02 11.38 2.56
CA ARG A 67 -14.39 11.31 3.97
C ARG A 67 -13.28 10.79 4.88
N LEU A 68 -12.12 10.50 4.30
CA LEU A 68 -11.02 9.90 5.04
C LEU A 68 -10.58 10.72 6.26
N PRO A 69 -10.40 12.05 6.16
CA PRO A 69 -10.03 12.83 7.33
C PRO A 69 -11.07 12.75 8.46
N GLU A 70 -12.34 12.70 8.12
CA GLU A 70 -13.42 12.56 9.09
C GLU A 70 -13.45 11.18 9.72
N LEU A 71 -13.40 10.15 8.88
CA LEU A 71 -13.54 8.77 9.34
C LEU A 71 -12.32 8.26 10.10
N ASN A 72 -11.15 8.79 9.81
CA ASN A 72 -9.95 8.35 10.49
C ASN A 72 -9.90 8.72 11.96
N ARG A 73 -10.73 9.65 12.40
CA ARG A 73 -10.84 9.97 13.83
C ARG A 73 -11.24 8.74 14.63
N GLU A 74 -12.12 7.92 14.06
CA GLU A 74 -12.55 6.67 14.69
C GLU A 74 -11.65 5.50 14.34
N LEU A 75 -11.20 5.44 13.07
CA LEU A 75 -10.38 4.33 12.61
C LEU A 75 -8.99 4.33 13.23
N GLN A 76 -8.44 5.52 13.53
CA GLN A 76 -7.14 5.64 14.17
C GLN A 76 -6.03 4.97 13.39
N ALA A 77 -6.10 5.03 12.05
CA ALA A 77 -5.05 4.49 11.20
C ALA A 77 -3.82 5.40 11.22
N SER A 78 -2.67 4.78 11.24
CA SER A 78 -1.37 5.47 11.18
C SER A 78 -0.66 5.26 9.85
N ILE A 79 -1.14 4.32 9.05
CA ILE A 79 -0.53 3.97 7.76
C ILE A 79 -1.59 4.08 6.68
N GLY A 80 -1.22 4.71 5.56
CA GLY A 80 -2.06 4.77 4.37
C GLY A 80 -1.40 4.03 3.21
N ILE A 81 -2.19 3.23 2.51
CA ILE A 81 -1.71 2.51 1.33
C ILE A 81 -2.46 3.09 0.12
N ILE A 82 -1.69 3.56 -0.86
CA ILE A 82 -2.24 4.16 -2.07
C ILE A 82 -2.20 3.12 -3.19
N ALA A 83 -3.38 2.74 -3.67
CA ALA A 83 -3.54 1.76 -4.74
C ALA A 83 -4.45 2.32 -5.84
N VAL A 84 -4.30 3.62 -6.14
CA VAL A 84 -5.05 4.32 -7.19
C VAL A 84 -4.14 4.60 -8.38
N PRO A 85 -4.71 4.97 -9.54
CA PRO A 85 -3.91 5.39 -10.68
C PRO A 85 -3.07 6.63 -10.39
N ALA A 86 -2.00 6.82 -11.15
CA ALA A 86 -1.06 7.92 -10.97
C ALA A 86 -1.74 9.29 -10.88
N ALA A 87 -2.75 9.53 -11.72
CA ALA A 87 -3.44 10.81 -11.77
C ALA A 87 -4.15 11.18 -10.46
N ALA A 88 -4.54 10.19 -9.66
CA ALA A 88 -5.26 10.40 -8.42
C ALA A 88 -4.36 10.32 -7.18
N ALA A 89 -3.14 9.84 -7.33
CA ALA A 89 -2.30 9.46 -6.19
C ALA A 89 -1.93 10.65 -5.29
N GLN A 90 -1.58 11.80 -5.88
CA GLN A 90 -1.20 12.96 -5.08
C GLN A 90 -2.39 13.49 -4.24
N HIS A 91 -3.57 13.53 -4.83
CA HIS A 91 -4.77 13.95 -4.11
C HIS A 91 -5.06 13.00 -2.93
N VAL A 92 -4.90 11.70 -3.16
CA VAL A 92 -5.08 10.70 -2.11
C VAL A 92 -4.05 10.88 -1.00
N ALA A 93 -2.79 11.16 -1.37
CA ALA A 93 -1.75 11.44 -0.37
C ALA A 93 -2.15 12.66 0.47
N ASP A 94 -2.67 13.70 -0.15
CA ASP A 94 -3.11 14.90 0.55
C ASP A 94 -4.25 14.58 1.54
N LEU A 95 -5.19 13.72 1.14
CA LEU A 95 -6.27 13.28 2.02
C LEU A 95 -5.75 12.47 3.22
N LEU A 96 -4.78 11.60 2.98
CA LEU A 96 -4.16 10.81 4.05
C LEU A 96 -3.45 11.72 5.05
N ILE A 97 -2.73 12.70 4.55
CA ILE A 97 -2.02 13.66 5.40
C ILE A 97 -3.02 14.50 6.20
N ALA A 98 -4.10 14.96 5.56
CA ALA A 98 -5.16 15.70 6.24
C ALA A 98 -5.85 14.86 7.32
N ALA A 99 -5.84 13.53 7.16
CA ALA A 99 -6.38 12.60 8.14
C ALA A 99 -5.43 12.34 9.32
N GLY A 100 -4.24 12.91 9.30
CA GLY A 100 -3.24 12.71 10.35
C GLY A 100 -2.33 11.52 10.11
N ILE A 101 -2.36 10.95 8.93
CA ILE A 101 -1.53 9.78 8.58
C ILE A 101 -0.18 10.27 8.08
N CYS A 102 0.90 9.82 8.73
CA CYS A 102 2.25 10.26 8.43
C CYS A 102 3.12 9.17 7.79
N ALA A 103 2.57 8.01 7.54
CA ALA A 103 3.29 6.89 6.90
C ALA A 103 2.47 6.41 5.71
N ILE A 104 3.05 6.46 4.52
CA ILE A 104 2.34 6.15 3.28
C ILE A 104 3.14 5.13 2.48
N LEU A 105 2.45 4.07 2.04
CA LEU A 105 2.99 3.12 1.08
C LEU A 105 2.29 3.37 -0.26
N ASN A 106 3.06 3.76 -1.25
CA ASN A 106 2.52 4.18 -2.54
C ASN A 106 2.81 3.14 -3.63
N PHE A 107 1.75 2.58 -4.21
CA PHE A 107 1.86 1.66 -5.34
C PHE A 107 1.64 2.35 -6.68
N ALA A 108 1.21 3.61 -6.68
CA ALA A 108 1.02 4.35 -7.93
C ALA A 108 2.37 4.73 -8.55
N PRO A 109 2.49 4.70 -9.88
CA PRO A 109 3.76 4.99 -10.55
C PRO A 109 4.01 6.50 -10.67
N ILE A 110 4.07 7.17 -9.53
CA ILE A 110 4.29 8.61 -9.46
C ILE A 110 5.09 8.94 -8.19
N HIS A 111 5.91 9.97 -8.27
CA HIS A 111 6.63 10.48 -7.12
C HIS A 111 5.71 11.46 -6.37
N LEU A 112 5.41 11.14 -5.13
CA LEU A 112 4.55 11.98 -4.30
C LEU A 112 5.32 13.15 -3.70
N THR A 113 4.66 14.29 -3.60
CA THR A 113 5.17 15.44 -2.85
C THR A 113 4.54 15.42 -1.47
N VAL A 114 5.35 15.24 -0.43
CA VAL A 114 4.88 15.16 0.95
C VAL A 114 5.74 16.04 1.85
N PRO A 115 5.17 16.54 2.98
CA PRO A 115 5.95 17.30 3.96
C PRO A 115 7.03 16.44 4.62
N ASP A 116 8.00 17.11 5.23
CA ASP A 116 9.14 16.44 5.85
C ASP A 116 8.75 15.46 6.96
N HIS A 117 7.64 15.73 7.65
CA HIS A 117 7.19 14.86 8.75
C HIS A 117 6.46 13.60 8.25
N VAL A 118 6.23 13.48 6.95
CA VAL A 118 5.55 12.33 6.35
C VAL A 118 6.57 11.44 5.67
N THR A 119 6.52 10.15 5.98
CA THR A 119 7.35 9.15 5.33
C THR A 119 6.54 8.45 4.25
N ALA A 120 6.98 8.55 3.02
CA ALA A 120 6.34 7.87 1.89
C ALA A 120 7.35 6.92 1.24
N ARG A 121 6.94 5.67 1.07
CA ARG A 121 7.74 4.65 0.38
C ARG A 121 7.01 4.23 -0.88
N ASN A 122 7.76 4.06 -1.95
CA ASN A 122 7.19 3.65 -3.23
C ASN A 122 7.47 2.17 -3.48
N VAL A 123 6.44 1.47 -3.96
CA VAL A 123 6.59 0.10 -4.44
C VAL A 123 6.38 0.15 -5.95
N ASP A 124 7.42 -0.07 -6.69
CA ASP A 124 7.40 0.04 -8.15
C ASP A 124 7.59 -1.34 -8.78
N PHE A 125 6.47 -2.02 -9.01
CA PHE A 125 6.48 -3.35 -9.64
C PHE A 125 7.10 -3.33 -11.03
N LEU A 126 6.82 -2.29 -11.79
CA LEU A 126 7.31 -2.20 -13.17
C LEU A 126 8.83 -2.09 -13.19
N ARG A 127 9.37 -1.28 -12.31
CA ARG A 127 10.83 -1.14 -12.18
C ARG A 127 11.48 -2.47 -11.82
N GLU A 128 10.89 -3.18 -10.87
CA GLU A 128 11.42 -4.49 -10.46
C GLU A 128 11.37 -5.48 -11.62
N LEU A 129 10.29 -5.47 -12.40
CA LEU A 129 10.18 -6.32 -13.57
C LEU A 129 11.19 -5.94 -14.64
N GLU A 130 11.43 -4.66 -14.84
CA GLU A 130 12.45 -4.17 -15.79
C GLU A 130 13.84 -4.65 -15.40
N ILE A 131 14.17 -4.61 -14.12
CA ILE A 131 15.44 -5.12 -13.61
C ILE A 131 15.57 -6.62 -13.89
N LEU A 132 14.52 -7.38 -13.63
CA LEU A 132 14.52 -8.81 -13.92
C LEU A 132 14.66 -9.08 -15.41
N SER A 133 13.96 -8.32 -16.24
CA SER A 133 14.05 -8.43 -17.70
C SER A 133 15.48 -8.18 -18.20
N TYR A 134 16.14 -7.18 -17.64
CA TYR A 134 17.54 -6.90 -17.96
C TYR A 134 18.44 -8.11 -17.67
N HIS A 135 18.24 -8.76 -16.53
CA HIS A 135 19.01 -9.95 -16.18
C HIS A 135 18.73 -11.13 -17.09
N LEU A 136 17.51 -11.26 -17.58
CA LEU A 136 17.14 -12.32 -18.52
C LEU A 136 17.79 -12.12 -19.89
N ASP A 137 18.00 -10.88 -20.31
CA ASP A 137 18.62 -10.55 -21.59
C ASP A 137 20.13 -10.75 -21.59
N ARG A 138 20.72 -11.06 -20.46
CA ARG A 138 22.17 -11.32 -20.41
C ARG A 138 22.51 -12.59 -21.20
N PRO A 139 23.55 -12.54 -22.04
CA PRO A 139 23.95 -13.69 -22.84
C PRO A 139 24.18 -14.96 -22.04
N ARG A 140 24.62 -14.82 -20.79
CA ARG A 140 24.92 -15.95 -19.93
C ARG A 140 23.68 -16.82 -19.68
N CYS A 141 22.56 -16.23 -19.31
CA CYS A 141 21.33 -16.99 -19.06
C CYS A 141 20.79 -17.61 -20.34
N LEU A 142 20.78 -16.82 -21.43
CA LEU A 142 20.30 -17.31 -22.72
C LEU A 142 21.25 -18.34 -23.32
N GLY A 143 22.57 -18.13 -23.15
CA GLY A 143 23.57 -19.06 -23.62
C GLY A 143 23.48 -20.41 -22.93
N ASP A 144 23.29 -20.41 -21.64
CA ASP A 144 23.12 -21.65 -20.87
C ASP A 144 21.86 -22.40 -21.30
N GLY A 145 20.77 -21.64 -21.50
CA GLY A 145 19.54 -22.22 -22.00
C GLY A 145 19.69 -22.81 -23.39
N ALA A 146 20.35 -22.07 -24.27
CA ALA A 146 20.61 -22.56 -25.62
C ALA A 146 21.53 -23.77 -25.64
N ALA A 147 22.56 -23.75 -24.81
CA ALA A 147 23.48 -24.87 -24.71
C ALA A 147 22.79 -26.10 -24.19
N SER A 148 21.91 -25.98 -23.24
CA SER A 148 21.16 -27.11 -22.69
C SER A 148 20.10 -27.63 -23.66
N ALA A 149 19.64 -26.80 -24.57
CA ALA A 149 18.68 -27.21 -25.59
C ALA A 149 19.32 -27.99 -26.73
N GLN A 150 20.60 -27.87 -26.88
CA GLN A 150 21.35 -28.60 -27.89
C GLN A 150 21.87 -29.93 -27.38
#